data_cceabc013eace1ef92dc828f852fa484
#
_entry.id   cceabc013eace1ef92dc828f852fa484
#
_cell.length_a   1.000
_cell.length_b   1.000
_cell.length_c   1.000
_cell.angle_alpha   90.00
_cell.angle_beta   90.00
_cell.angle_gamma   90.00
#
_symmetry.space_group_name_H-M   'P 1'
#
loop_
_entity.id
_entity.type
_entity.pdbx_description
1 polymer ?
#
loop_
_entity_poly.entity_id
_entity_poly.type
_entity_poly.pdbx_seq_one_letter_code
_entity_poly.pdbx_strand_id
1 'polypeptide(L)'
;KDSNGESVLFGVTSSGKTEIYKHYIKSLLLAGKSALVLVPEIFLTPQIYDDFKKNFNDSVYIHHSGLTELQRYKIWLAAQDNKPKIIIGTRSAIFLPIKNLGAIIFDEEHDQSYKQQDGFRYDARSLAKIIFGDLAKIIYSSATPSLSTLKNAKDNLIQRFSLKKRISKSPMPQIEVHPINKKNLIGGISHELIDEIKKNVSCHVAALPVP
;
A
#
# COMPACT_ATOMS: atom_id res chain seq x y z
N LYS A 1 27.72 -0.60 -8.32
CA LYS A 1 27.26 0.54 -7.48
C LYS A 1 25.90 0.14 -6.98
N ASP A 2 25.79 -0.26 -5.71
CA ASP A 2 24.54 -0.55 -5.07
C ASP A 2 23.72 0.74 -5.11
N SER A 3 22.62 0.70 -5.89
CA SER A 3 21.62 1.77 -5.89
C SER A 3 21.13 1.91 -4.46
N ASN A 4 21.32 3.07 -3.86
CA ASN A 4 20.85 3.48 -2.55
C ASN A 4 19.59 2.71 -2.18
N GLY A 5 19.56 1.95 -1.12
CA GLY A 5 18.51 1.07 -0.61
C GLY A 5 17.04 1.32 -0.97
N GLU A 6 16.76 2.14 -1.98
CA GLU A 6 15.42 2.49 -2.44
C GLU A 6 15.03 1.75 -3.72
N SER A 7 13.78 1.32 -3.81
CA SER A 7 13.24 0.67 -5.00
C SER A 7 11.75 0.94 -5.20
N VAL A 8 11.29 0.93 -6.45
CA VAL A 8 9.88 0.97 -6.79
C VAL A 8 9.42 -0.36 -7.37
N LEU A 9 8.36 -0.92 -6.78
CA LEU A 9 7.63 -2.09 -7.28
C LEU A 9 6.38 -1.59 -8.02
N PHE A 10 6.54 -1.35 -9.30
CA PHE A 10 5.48 -0.91 -10.19
C PHE A 10 4.72 -2.12 -10.75
N GLY A 11 3.41 -2.16 -10.58
CA GLY A 11 2.63 -3.27 -11.12
C GLY A 11 1.15 -2.95 -11.19
N VAL A 12 0.49 -3.42 -12.25
CA VAL A 12 -0.96 -3.27 -12.41
C VAL A 12 -1.71 -3.83 -11.20
N THR A 13 -2.94 -3.39 -10.98
CA THR A 13 -3.80 -3.91 -9.91
C THR A 13 -3.92 -5.43 -10.05
N SER A 14 -3.86 -6.16 -8.92
CA SER A 14 -3.88 -7.63 -8.88
C SER A 14 -2.69 -8.31 -9.61
N SER A 15 -1.55 -7.64 -9.71
CA SER A 15 -0.31 -8.23 -10.27
C SER A 15 0.52 -9.02 -9.26
N GLY A 16 0.10 -9.08 -7.99
CA GLY A 16 0.81 -9.80 -6.94
C GLY A 16 1.91 -9.00 -6.24
N LYS A 17 1.87 -7.67 -6.30
CA LYS A 17 2.82 -6.81 -5.55
C LYS A 17 2.93 -7.22 -4.08
N THR A 18 1.78 -7.42 -3.43
CA THR A 18 1.70 -7.81 -2.02
C THR A 18 2.41 -9.13 -1.75
N GLU A 19 2.24 -10.14 -2.60
CA GLU A 19 2.91 -11.43 -2.45
C GLU A 19 4.44 -11.30 -2.58
N ILE A 20 4.92 -10.46 -3.50
CA ILE A 20 6.36 -10.23 -3.68
C ILE A 20 6.97 -9.63 -2.41
N TYR A 21 6.38 -8.57 -1.87
CA TYR A 21 6.97 -7.98 -0.66
C TYR A 21 6.75 -8.86 0.57
N LYS A 22 5.70 -9.71 0.67
CA LYS A 22 5.58 -10.73 1.70
C LYS A 22 6.73 -11.76 1.63
N HIS A 23 7.07 -12.25 0.44
CA HIS A 23 8.22 -13.13 0.27
C HIS A 23 9.52 -12.46 0.71
N TYR A 24 9.70 -11.19 0.39
CA TYR A 24 10.86 -10.43 0.83
C TYR A 24 10.88 -10.25 2.36
N ILE A 25 9.74 -9.92 2.97
CA ILE A 25 9.59 -9.83 4.44
C ILE A 25 9.97 -11.17 5.10
N LYS A 26 9.52 -12.30 4.54
CA LYS A 26 9.88 -13.62 5.04
C LYS A 26 11.40 -13.83 5.08
N SER A 27 12.10 -13.42 4.05
CA SER A 27 13.58 -13.51 4.03
C SER A 27 14.23 -12.59 5.07
N LEU A 28 13.66 -11.42 5.33
CA LEU A 28 14.14 -10.50 6.37
C LEU A 28 13.97 -11.10 7.77
N LEU A 29 12.80 -11.67 8.08
CA LEU A 29 12.55 -12.31 9.38
C LEU A 29 13.51 -13.47 9.62
N LEU A 30 13.78 -14.30 8.61
CA LEU A 30 14.77 -15.38 8.68
C LEU A 30 16.18 -14.86 8.92
N ALA A 31 16.49 -13.66 8.44
CA ALA A 31 17.77 -12.98 8.68
C ALA A 31 17.81 -12.20 10.01
N GLY A 32 16.82 -12.35 10.89
CA GLY A 32 16.74 -11.64 12.16
C GLY A 32 16.36 -10.17 12.05
N LYS A 33 15.81 -9.74 10.91
CA LYS A 33 15.43 -8.34 10.66
C LYS A 33 13.92 -8.15 10.70
N SER A 34 13.49 -6.96 11.11
CA SER A 34 12.10 -6.53 11.15
C SER A 34 11.68 -5.81 9.86
N ALA A 35 10.37 -5.73 9.61
CA ALA A 35 9.82 -4.98 8.51
C ALA A 35 8.72 -4.02 8.98
N LEU A 36 8.65 -2.82 8.39
CA LEU A 36 7.57 -1.86 8.55
C LEU A 36 6.80 -1.78 7.24
N VAL A 37 5.50 -2.11 7.27
CA VAL A 37 4.60 -1.99 6.12
C VAL A 37 3.66 -0.82 6.39
N LEU A 38 3.80 0.24 5.63
CA LEU A 38 2.94 1.41 5.70
C LEU A 38 1.85 1.30 4.65
N VAL A 39 0.61 1.45 5.09
CA VAL A 39 -0.58 1.41 4.24
C VAL A 39 -1.42 2.68 4.45
N PRO A 40 -2.14 3.17 3.43
CA PRO A 40 -3.14 4.21 3.62
C PRO A 40 -4.20 3.78 4.64
N GLU A 41 -4.76 4.74 5.39
CA GLU A 41 -5.74 4.42 6.45
C GLU A 41 -6.94 3.62 5.93
N ILE A 42 -7.41 3.93 4.71
CA ILE A 42 -8.53 3.24 4.07
C ILE A 42 -8.22 1.75 3.76
N PHE A 43 -6.96 1.39 3.60
CA PHE A 43 -6.53 0.02 3.32
C PHE A 43 -6.14 -0.77 4.56
N LEU A 44 -6.06 -0.12 5.73
CA LEU A 44 -5.78 -0.81 7.00
C LEU A 44 -7.04 -1.53 7.49
N THR A 45 -7.37 -2.63 6.86
CA THR A 45 -8.56 -3.43 7.15
C THR A 45 -8.22 -4.67 7.97
N PRO A 46 -9.20 -5.26 8.68
CA PRO A 46 -9.00 -6.56 9.33
C PRO A 46 -8.48 -7.64 8.39
N GLN A 47 -8.90 -7.61 7.12
CA GLN A 47 -8.47 -8.59 6.11
C GLN A 47 -6.96 -8.55 5.85
N ILE A 48 -6.36 -7.36 5.80
CA ILE A 48 -4.90 -7.25 5.61
C ILE A 48 -4.15 -7.83 6.80
N TYR A 49 -4.65 -7.58 8.00
CA TYR A 49 -4.08 -8.16 9.22
C TYR A 49 -4.17 -9.69 9.22
N ASP A 50 -5.35 -10.24 8.97
CA ASP A 50 -5.59 -11.67 8.95
C ASP A 50 -4.74 -12.37 7.89
N ASP A 51 -4.58 -11.74 6.73
CA ASP A 51 -3.75 -12.24 5.66
C ASP A 51 -2.26 -12.29 6.04
N PHE A 52 -1.75 -11.25 6.70
CA PHE A 52 -0.40 -11.28 7.24
C PHE A 52 -0.25 -12.25 8.40
N LYS A 53 -1.22 -12.30 9.30
CA LYS A 53 -1.19 -13.20 10.45
C LYS A 53 -1.20 -14.68 10.06
N LYS A 54 -1.94 -15.04 9.01
CA LYS A 54 -1.92 -16.41 8.44
C LYS A 54 -0.52 -16.81 7.93
N ASN A 55 0.24 -15.83 7.38
CA ASN A 55 1.55 -16.11 6.81
C ASN A 55 2.72 -16.00 7.81
N PHE A 56 2.56 -15.20 8.87
CA PHE A 56 3.66 -14.82 9.78
C PHE A 56 3.35 -15.00 11.26
N ASN A 57 2.18 -15.58 11.60
CA ASN A 57 1.77 -15.88 12.96
C ASN A 57 1.85 -14.68 13.93
N ASP A 58 2.42 -14.87 15.12
CA ASP A 58 2.49 -13.87 16.19
C ASP A 58 3.55 -12.79 15.99
N SER A 59 4.26 -12.81 14.86
CA SER A 59 5.24 -11.77 14.54
C SER A 59 4.62 -10.48 13.97
N VAL A 60 3.29 -10.39 13.84
CA VAL A 60 2.58 -9.28 13.20
C VAL A 60 1.91 -8.38 14.23
N TYR A 61 2.17 -7.09 14.15
CA TYR A 61 1.58 -6.04 14.96
C TYR A 61 0.91 -5.01 14.05
N ILE A 62 -0.22 -4.41 14.52
CA ILE A 62 -0.89 -3.32 13.80
C ILE A 62 -0.78 -2.02 14.60
N HIS A 63 -0.44 -0.92 13.92
CA HIS A 63 -0.35 0.41 14.50
C HIS A 63 -1.19 1.43 13.71
N HIS A 64 -2.18 2.04 14.37
CA HIS A 64 -3.03 3.09 13.79
C HIS A 64 -3.58 4.04 14.86
N SER A 65 -4.20 5.13 14.44
CA SER A 65 -4.75 6.18 15.33
C SER A 65 -5.88 5.70 16.24
N GLY A 66 -6.68 4.72 15.81
CA GLY A 66 -7.80 4.17 16.58
C GLY A 66 -7.43 3.20 17.72
N LEU A 67 -6.13 2.92 17.93
CA LEU A 67 -5.69 2.10 19.04
C LEU A 67 -5.76 2.86 20.36
N THR A 68 -6.10 2.14 21.46
CA THR A 68 -6.00 2.69 22.82
C THR A 68 -4.54 2.99 23.19
N GLU A 69 -4.33 3.84 24.18
CA GLU A 69 -2.99 4.19 24.66
C GLU A 69 -2.21 2.95 25.13
N LEU A 70 -2.88 2.04 25.83
CA LEU A 70 -2.28 0.79 26.28
C LEU A 70 -1.85 -0.11 25.11
N GLN A 71 -2.66 -0.20 24.05
CA GLN A 71 -2.31 -0.95 22.85
C GLN A 71 -1.12 -0.33 22.14
N ARG A 72 -1.10 1.00 21.98
CA ARG A 72 0.04 1.73 21.39
C ARG A 72 1.31 1.53 22.19
N TYR A 73 1.22 1.59 23.52
CA TYR A 73 2.35 1.35 24.42
C TYR A 73 2.91 -0.08 24.27
N LYS A 74 2.05 -1.11 24.21
CA LYS A 74 2.46 -2.50 23.99
C LYS A 74 3.20 -2.66 22.65
N ILE A 75 2.72 -2.02 21.59
CA ILE A 75 3.37 -2.07 20.27
C ILE A 75 4.71 -1.33 20.31
N TRP A 76 4.77 -0.20 21.00
CA TRP A 76 6.01 0.56 21.17
C TRP A 76 7.08 -0.25 21.92
N LEU A 77 6.71 -0.96 22.98
CA LEU A 77 7.60 -1.90 23.67
C LEU A 77 8.03 -3.04 22.74
N ALA A 78 7.08 -3.64 22.03
CA ALA A 78 7.39 -4.70 21.07
C ALA A 78 8.34 -4.20 19.96
N ALA A 79 8.21 -2.96 19.51
CA ALA A 79 9.10 -2.36 18.51
C ALA A 79 10.56 -2.29 18.99
N GLN A 80 10.79 -2.08 20.29
CA GLN A 80 12.12 -2.02 20.90
C GLN A 80 12.75 -3.38 21.20
N ASP A 81 11.98 -4.44 21.17
CA ASP A 81 12.50 -5.80 21.35
C ASP A 81 13.33 -6.22 20.12
N ASN A 82 14.38 -7.00 20.34
CA ASN A 82 15.27 -7.51 19.30
C ASN A 82 14.66 -8.63 18.44
N LYS A 83 13.49 -9.18 18.83
CA LYS A 83 12.83 -10.23 18.04
C LYS A 83 12.37 -9.69 16.70
N PRO A 84 12.63 -10.40 15.59
CA PRO A 84 12.15 -10.01 14.27
C PRO A 84 10.64 -9.93 14.25
N LYS A 85 10.11 -8.85 13.66
CA LYS A 85 8.65 -8.60 13.59
C LYS A 85 8.24 -7.82 12.37
N ILE A 86 6.96 -7.87 12.09
CA ILE A 86 6.30 -7.06 11.07
C ILE A 86 5.38 -6.08 11.79
N ILE A 87 5.55 -4.80 11.51
CA ILE A 87 4.60 -3.78 11.95
C ILE A 87 3.88 -3.28 10.71
N ILE A 88 2.56 -3.43 10.69
CA ILE A 88 1.70 -2.86 9.66
C ILE A 88 1.05 -1.62 10.27
N GLY A 89 1.11 -0.50 9.60
CA GLY A 89 0.51 0.71 10.16
C GLY A 89 0.28 1.82 9.17
N THR A 90 -0.37 2.86 9.65
CA THR A 90 -0.54 4.10 8.90
C THR A 90 0.73 4.95 9.00
N ARG A 91 0.73 6.12 8.36
CA ARG A 91 1.91 7.02 8.31
C ARG A 91 2.61 7.25 9.66
N SER A 92 1.85 7.28 10.78
CA SER A 92 2.42 7.53 12.11
C SER A 92 3.31 6.39 12.63
N ALA A 93 3.19 5.19 12.08
CA ALA A 93 4.02 4.06 12.46
C ALA A 93 5.52 4.26 12.10
N ILE A 94 5.83 5.25 11.26
CA ILE A 94 7.22 5.63 10.94
C ILE A 94 8.02 6.09 12.16
N PHE A 95 7.34 6.55 13.23
CA PHE A 95 7.98 7.02 14.46
C PHE A 95 8.25 5.90 15.48
N LEU A 96 7.86 4.67 15.19
CA LEU A 96 8.12 3.55 16.09
C LEU A 96 9.62 3.20 16.12
N PRO A 97 10.20 2.98 17.30
CA PRO A 97 11.63 2.67 17.45
C PRO A 97 11.92 1.22 17.12
N ILE A 98 11.70 0.82 15.87
CA ILE A 98 11.80 -0.58 15.45
C ILE A 98 13.27 -0.99 15.39
N LYS A 99 13.64 -1.95 16.23
CA LYS A 99 14.99 -2.51 16.21
C LYS A 99 15.20 -3.47 15.05
N ASN A 100 16.44 -3.50 14.56
CA ASN A 100 16.85 -4.38 13.45
C ASN A 100 15.94 -4.24 12.22
N LEU A 101 15.49 -3.01 11.91
CA LEU A 101 14.65 -2.74 10.76
C LEU A 101 15.43 -3.04 9.47
N GLY A 102 14.91 -3.95 8.65
CA GLY A 102 15.52 -4.35 7.38
C GLY A 102 14.84 -3.73 6.16
N ALA A 103 13.55 -3.42 6.26
CA ALA A 103 12.83 -2.73 5.19
C ALA A 103 11.66 -1.90 5.70
N ILE A 104 11.35 -0.86 4.92
CA ILE A 104 10.11 -0.08 4.98
C ILE A 104 9.41 -0.22 3.63
N ILE A 105 8.17 -0.68 3.64
CA ILE A 105 7.35 -0.83 2.45
C ILE A 105 6.22 0.19 2.51
N PHE A 106 6.11 1.04 1.49
CA PHE A 106 4.97 1.93 1.28
C PHE A 106 4.04 1.26 0.27
N ASP A 107 2.93 0.70 0.72
CA ASP A 107 1.91 0.17 -0.20
C ASP A 107 1.01 1.30 -0.69
N GLU A 108 0.62 1.26 -1.96
CA GLU A 108 -0.06 2.37 -2.66
C GLU A 108 0.63 3.73 -2.38
N GLU A 109 1.95 3.80 -2.66
CA GLU A 109 2.83 4.93 -2.30
C GLU A 109 2.36 6.30 -2.82
N HIS A 110 1.54 6.31 -3.87
CA HIS A 110 0.98 7.52 -4.45
C HIS A 110 -0.08 8.19 -3.57
N ASP A 111 -0.59 7.48 -2.56
CA ASP A 111 -1.68 7.98 -1.72
C ASP A 111 -1.24 9.21 -0.91
N GLN A 112 -2.13 10.19 -0.85
CA GLN A 112 -1.86 11.46 -0.16
C GLN A 112 -1.89 11.33 1.36
N SER A 113 -2.48 10.26 1.91
CA SER A 113 -2.54 10.00 3.35
C SER A 113 -1.16 9.84 4.01
N TYR A 114 -0.11 9.58 3.22
CA TYR A 114 1.27 9.58 3.72
C TYR A 114 1.79 10.97 4.09
N LYS A 115 1.11 12.03 3.64
CA LYS A 115 1.44 13.40 3.98
C LYS A 115 0.50 13.93 5.07
N GLN A 116 1.04 14.25 6.24
CA GLN A 116 0.33 14.94 7.31
C GLN A 116 0.19 16.42 6.96
N GLN A 117 -1.05 16.93 6.92
CA GLN A 117 -1.33 18.32 6.55
C GLN A 117 -1.63 19.19 7.77
N ASP A 118 -2.13 18.59 8.86
CA ASP A 118 -2.52 19.28 10.08
C ASP A 118 -1.53 19.04 11.20
N GLY A 119 -1.37 20.03 12.10
CA GLY A 119 -0.46 19.95 13.23
C GLY A 119 1.00 19.85 12.81
N PHE A 120 1.69 18.82 13.27
CA PHE A 120 3.07 18.54 12.85
C PHE A 120 3.08 17.99 11.41
N ARG A 121 3.44 18.84 10.47
CA ARG A 121 3.42 18.54 9.03
C ARG A 121 4.65 17.74 8.63
N TYR A 122 4.45 16.59 8.01
CA TYR A 122 5.50 15.73 7.47
C TYR A 122 4.98 14.85 6.34
N ASP A 123 5.92 14.35 5.53
CA ASP A 123 5.66 13.27 4.58
C ASP A 123 6.42 12.03 5.05
N ALA A 124 5.71 10.92 5.31
CA ALA A 124 6.29 9.70 5.84
C ALA A 124 7.35 9.10 4.90
N ARG A 125 7.21 9.29 3.58
CA ARG A 125 8.18 8.82 2.57
C ARG A 125 9.51 9.60 2.69
N SER A 126 9.43 10.91 2.83
CA SER A 126 10.61 11.76 3.03
C SER A 126 11.29 11.47 4.37
N LEU A 127 10.50 11.28 5.44
CA LEU A 127 11.05 10.93 6.74
C LEU A 127 11.73 9.56 6.72
N ALA A 128 11.12 8.55 6.07
CA ALA A 128 11.72 7.23 5.95
C ALA A 128 13.11 7.31 5.32
N LYS A 129 13.24 8.13 4.28
CA LYS A 129 14.52 8.35 3.59
C LYS A 129 15.56 9.02 4.48
N ILE A 130 15.16 10.05 5.23
CA ILE A 130 16.07 10.81 6.11
C ILE A 130 16.51 9.94 7.30
N ILE A 131 15.59 9.21 7.92
CA ILE A 131 15.85 8.49 9.18
C ILE A 131 16.46 7.11 8.91
N PHE A 132 16.03 6.41 7.87
CA PHE A 132 16.33 5.00 7.66
C PHE A 132 17.03 4.69 6.33
N GLY A 133 17.30 5.69 5.47
CA GLY A 133 17.83 5.46 4.13
C GLY A 133 19.13 4.65 4.08
N ASP A 134 19.98 4.77 5.11
CA ASP A 134 21.22 4.01 5.25
C ASP A 134 21.05 2.72 6.09
N LEU A 135 19.92 2.56 6.77
CA LEU A 135 19.68 1.47 7.74
C LEU A 135 18.78 0.38 7.21
N ALA A 136 17.80 0.74 6.38
CA ALA A 136 16.77 -0.16 5.90
C ALA A 136 16.45 0.11 4.42
N LYS A 137 16.09 -0.95 3.70
CA LYS A 137 15.64 -0.82 2.31
C LYS A 137 14.25 -0.17 2.25
N ILE A 138 14.06 0.82 1.39
CA ILE A 138 12.77 1.47 1.19
C ILE A 138 12.16 0.98 -0.12
N ILE A 139 10.94 0.46 -0.06
CA ILE A 139 10.21 -0.09 -1.21
C ILE A 139 8.91 0.69 -1.39
N TYR A 140 8.77 1.32 -2.54
CA TYR A 140 7.55 2.01 -2.97
C TYR A 140 6.74 1.07 -3.86
N SER A 141 5.57 0.61 -3.38
CA SER A 141 4.68 -0.30 -4.11
C SER A 141 3.47 0.47 -4.62
N SER A 142 3.21 0.45 -5.93
CA SER A 142 2.02 1.10 -6.50
C SER A 142 1.68 0.60 -7.90
N ALA A 143 0.39 0.68 -8.26
CA ALA A 143 -0.09 0.54 -9.62
C ALA A 143 0.05 1.86 -10.42
N THR A 144 0.05 2.98 -9.73
CA THR A 144 0.14 4.35 -10.27
C THR A 144 1.16 5.16 -9.48
N PRO A 145 2.47 4.84 -9.56
CA PRO A 145 3.48 5.55 -8.78
C PRO A 145 3.45 7.05 -9.00
N SER A 146 3.80 7.81 -7.96
CA SER A 146 3.89 9.26 -8.04
C SER A 146 4.88 9.72 -9.11
N LEU A 147 4.69 10.92 -9.66
CA LEU A 147 5.59 11.47 -10.69
C LEU A 147 7.02 11.60 -10.19
N SER A 148 7.21 11.91 -8.89
CA SER A 148 8.54 11.97 -8.27
C SER A 148 9.21 10.60 -8.23
N THR A 149 8.49 9.56 -7.84
CA THR A 149 9.00 8.18 -7.81
C THR A 149 9.33 7.69 -9.23
N LEU A 150 8.47 7.98 -10.21
CA LEU A 150 8.73 7.63 -11.62
C LEU A 150 9.95 8.36 -12.17
N LYS A 151 10.12 9.65 -11.85
CA LYS A 151 11.30 10.43 -12.23
C LYS A 151 12.57 9.83 -11.63
N ASN A 152 12.58 9.58 -10.32
CA ASN A 152 13.73 8.98 -9.64
C ASN A 152 14.11 7.62 -10.25
N ALA A 153 13.12 6.81 -10.63
CA ALA A 153 13.35 5.54 -11.29
C ALA A 153 13.90 5.70 -12.73
N LYS A 154 13.41 6.72 -13.47
CA LYS A 154 13.92 7.06 -14.80
C LYS A 154 15.36 7.55 -14.75
N ASP A 155 15.70 8.35 -13.76
CA ASP A 155 17.03 8.93 -13.54
C ASP A 155 18.00 7.92 -12.88
N ASN A 156 17.59 6.66 -12.71
CA ASN A 156 18.34 5.58 -12.04
C ASN A 156 18.78 5.91 -10.60
N LEU A 157 18.06 6.79 -9.91
CA LEU A 157 18.29 7.12 -8.51
C LEU A 157 17.71 6.04 -7.58
N ILE A 158 16.67 5.32 -8.03
CA ILE A 158 16.07 4.19 -7.33
C ILE A 158 15.92 3.00 -8.29
N GLN A 159 15.97 1.79 -7.76
CA GLN A 159 15.82 0.57 -8.56
C GLN A 159 14.35 0.35 -8.96
N ARG A 160 14.08 0.00 -10.24
CA ARG A 160 12.73 -0.25 -10.72
C ARG A 160 12.49 -1.73 -10.99
N PHE A 161 11.42 -2.26 -10.39
CA PHE A 161 10.84 -3.57 -10.68
C PHE A 161 9.44 -3.38 -11.27
N SER A 162 9.11 -4.14 -12.33
CA SER A 162 7.84 -3.97 -13.03
C SER A 162 7.10 -5.29 -13.21
N LEU A 163 5.84 -5.33 -12.79
CA LEU A 163 4.91 -6.44 -12.96
C LEU A 163 3.85 -6.06 -14.00
N LYS A 164 4.01 -6.54 -15.22
CA LYS A 164 3.16 -6.15 -16.35
C LYS A 164 1.87 -6.98 -16.48
N LYS A 165 1.77 -8.13 -15.80
CA LYS A 165 0.65 -9.06 -15.96
C LYS A 165 -0.14 -9.17 -14.65
N ARG A 166 -1.46 -9.29 -14.76
CA ARG A 166 -2.33 -9.70 -13.64
C ARG A 166 -2.15 -11.19 -13.36
N ILE A 167 -2.25 -11.58 -12.09
CA ILE A 167 -2.30 -13.01 -11.70
C ILE A 167 -3.65 -13.60 -12.10
N SER A 168 -4.74 -12.83 -11.94
CA SER A 168 -6.05 -13.23 -12.43
C SER A 168 -6.08 -13.18 -13.96
N LYS A 169 -6.69 -14.19 -14.58
CA LYS A 169 -6.91 -14.22 -16.04
C LYS A 169 -7.98 -13.22 -16.52
N SER A 170 -8.55 -12.42 -15.61
CA SER A 170 -9.57 -11.43 -15.95
C SER A 170 -8.98 -10.37 -16.88
N PRO A 171 -9.61 -10.09 -18.02
CA PRO A 171 -9.16 -9.05 -18.93
C PRO A 171 -9.21 -7.67 -18.26
N MET A 172 -8.45 -6.72 -18.79
CA MET A 172 -8.59 -5.32 -18.39
C MET A 172 -9.99 -4.84 -18.82
N PRO A 173 -10.65 -3.99 -18.00
CA PRO A 173 -11.91 -3.39 -18.40
C PRO A 173 -11.70 -2.58 -19.68
N GLN A 174 -12.67 -2.63 -20.57
CA GLN A 174 -12.70 -1.73 -21.73
C GLN A 174 -13.02 -0.34 -21.23
N ILE A 175 -12.24 0.64 -21.71
CA ILE A 175 -12.42 2.05 -21.36
C ILE A 175 -12.97 2.75 -22.60
N GLU A 176 -14.18 3.30 -22.48
CA GLU A 176 -14.79 4.14 -23.48
C GLU A 176 -14.77 5.59 -23.02
N VAL A 177 -14.33 6.49 -23.89
CA VAL A 177 -14.28 7.92 -23.60
C VAL A 177 -15.44 8.61 -24.30
N HIS A 178 -16.39 9.11 -23.51
CA HIS A 178 -17.54 9.85 -24.03
C HIS A 178 -17.35 11.36 -23.80
N PRO A 179 -17.56 12.21 -24.84
CA PRO A 179 -17.53 13.64 -24.67
C PRO A 179 -18.71 14.11 -23.83
N ILE A 180 -18.45 14.87 -22.78
CA ILE A 180 -19.49 15.38 -21.88
C ILE A 180 -19.92 16.77 -22.37
N ASN A 181 -21.16 16.89 -22.84
CA ASN A 181 -21.82 18.16 -23.11
C ASN A 181 -22.73 18.54 -21.93
N LYS A 182 -22.66 19.79 -21.46
CA LYS A 182 -23.45 20.28 -20.31
C LYS A 182 -24.97 20.04 -20.45
N LYS A 183 -25.49 19.91 -21.67
CA LYS A 183 -26.91 19.65 -21.95
C LYS A 183 -27.38 18.21 -21.70
N ASN A 184 -26.45 17.26 -21.60
CA ASN A 184 -26.75 15.82 -21.49
C ASN A 184 -26.40 15.24 -20.11
N LEU A 185 -26.40 16.06 -19.06
CA LEU A 185 -26.07 15.63 -17.71
C LEU A 185 -27.29 15.68 -16.79
N ILE A 186 -27.52 14.60 -16.06
CA ILE A 186 -28.46 14.55 -14.92
C ILE A 186 -27.59 14.40 -13.66
N GLY A 187 -27.58 15.42 -12.80
CA GLY A 187 -26.78 15.38 -11.57
C GLY A 187 -25.26 15.20 -11.79
N GLY A 188 -24.75 15.65 -12.95
CA GLY A 188 -23.34 15.51 -13.31
C GLY A 188 -22.97 14.20 -14.02
N ILE A 189 -23.93 13.34 -14.29
CA ILE A 189 -23.75 12.03 -14.94
C ILE A 189 -24.39 12.06 -16.34
N SER A 190 -23.72 11.51 -17.36
CA SER A 190 -24.29 11.46 -18.72
C SER A 190 -25.43 10.46 -18.82
N HIS A 191 -26.36 10.68 -19.73
CA HIS A 191 -27.50 9.77 -19.99
C HIS A 191 -26.99 8.38 -20.38
N GLU A 192 -25.98 8.31 -21.24
CA GLU A 192 -25.39 7.05 -21.71
C GLU A 192 -24.83 6.24 -20.51
N LEU A 193 -24.18 6.88 -19.57
CA LEU A 193 -23.65 6.21 -18.37
C LEU A 193 -24.79 5.72 -17.46
N ILE A 194 -25.87 6.50 -17.29
CA ILE A 194 -27.05 6.11 -16.53
C ILE A 194 -27.70 4.86 -17.16
N ASP A 195 -27.83 4.84 -18.47
CA ASP A 195 -28.44 3.72 -19.18
C ASP A 195 -27.57 2.46 -19.10
N GLU A 196 -26.26 2.60 -19.17
CA GLU A 196 -25.35 1.48 -19.02
C GLU A 196 -25.34 0.92 -17.58
N ILE A 197 -25.41 1.79 -16.57
CA ILE A 197 -25.57 1.37 -15.17
C ILE A 197 -26.88 0.58 -15.00
N LYS A 198 -28.01 1.07 -15.55
CA LYS A 198 -29.30 0.37 -15.47
C LYS A 198 -29.25 -1.01 -16.10
N LYS A 199 -28.64 -1.16 -17.27
CA LYS A 199 -28.48 -2.46 -17.94
C LYS A 199 -27.67 -3.43 -17.06
N ASN A 200 -26.53 -2.98 -16.53
CA ASN A 200 -25.67 -3.84 -15.71
C ASN A 200 -26.30 -4.22 -14.38
N VAL A 201 -27.04 -3.30 -13.72
CA VAL A 201 -27.79 -3.60 -12.48
C VAL A 201 -28.92 -4.60 -12.77
N SER A 202 -29.66 -4.44 -13.87
CA SER A 202 -30.73 -5.38 -14.26
C SER A 202 -30.20 -6.79 -14.52
N CYS A 203 -29.04 -6.92 -15.15
CA CYS A 203 -28.37 -8.21 -15.36
C CYS A 203 -27.92 -8.88 -14.06
N HIS A 204 -27.47 -8.12 -13.07
CA HIS A 204 -27.03 -8.67 -11.77
C HIS A 204 -28.21 -9.07 -10.86
N VAL A 205 -29.32 -8.32 -10.90
CA VAL A 205 -30.53 -8.67 -10.13
C VAL A 205 -31.18 -9.94 -10.68
N ALA A 206 -31.10 -10.18 -11.97
CA ALA A 206 -31.62 -11.43 -12.60
C ALA A 206 -30.77 -12.69 -12.27
N ALA A 207 -29.56 -12.51 -11.77
CA ALA A 207 -28.64 -13.61 -11.41
C ALA A 207 -28.65 -13.98 -9.91
N LEU A 208 -29.44 -13.29 -9.07
CA LEU A 208 -29.63 -13.67 -7.68
C LEU A 208 -30.74 -14.72 -7.60
N PRO A 209 -30.47 -15.92 -7.06
CA PRO A 209 -31.51 -16.89 -6.82
C PRO A 209 -32.51 -16.29 -5.80
N VAL A 210 -33.75 -16.18 -6.18
CA VAL A 210 -34.85 -15.83 -5.28
C VAL A 210 -34.96 -16.95 -4.24
N PRO A 211 -35.02 -16.62 -2.92
CA PRO A 211 -35.11 -17.62 -1.86
C PRO A 211 -36.39 -18.44 -1.92
#